data_2adda46d920d18fcad77081594296df3
#
_entry.id   2adda46d920d18fcad77081594296df3
#
_cell.length_a   1.000
_cell.length_b   1.000
_cell.length_c   1.000
_cell.angle_alpha   90.00
_cell.angle_beta   90.00
_cell.angle_gamma   90.00
#
_symmetry.space_group_name_H-M   'P 1'
#
loop_
_entity.id
_entity.type
_entity.pdbx_description
1 polymer ?
#
loop_
_entity_poly.entity_id
_entity_poly.type
_entity_poly.pdbx_seq_one_letter_code
_entity_poly.pdbx_strand_id
1 'polypeptide(L)'
;MLGGMTTSLITGATAGIGHEYAVQLAARGDDLVLVARDSARLEQVAEELRRTHGIDVEVLVADLTDRAQLATVEARLADRDRPVDLLVNNAGFGLKERFLDNTVDAETEMLEVLVTAVLRLSHAALGPMAERGHGGIINVSSVAAFLRRGTYGAAKAWVNSFSEWAHLEYKSRGVKVMALCPGFTKTEFHERMQVRRGDGLMWLDVDFLVRKSLEDFEKGRAYSIPGAQYKAIRVLTAAIPNRVLQMTQSMGRR
;
A
#
# COMPACT_ATOMS: atom_id res chain seq x y z
N MET A 1 -24.38 -0.87 -1.59
CA MET A 1 -24.12 -1.54 -0.30
C MET A 1 -23.83 -3.00 -0.63
N LEU A 2 -22.58 -3.45 -0.45
CA LEU A 2 -22.24 -4.87 -0.50
C LEU A 2 -22.70 -5.45 0.84
N GLY A 3 -23.86 -6.09 0.84
CA GLY A 3 -24.47 -6.67 2.04
C GLY A 3 -24.07 -8.13 2.23
N GLY A 4 -22.78 -8.41 2.24
CA GLY A 4 -22.19 -9.66 2.63
C GLY A 4 -20.91 -9.38 3.39
N MET A 5 -20.51 -10.24 4.33
CA MET A 5 -19.22 -10.14 5.00
C MET A 5 -18.15 -10.15 3.90
N THR A 6 -17.36 -9.08 3.84
CA THR A 6 -16.25 -8.92 2.88
C THR A 6 -14.95 -9.27 3.60
N THR A 7 -14.04 -9.97 2.93
CA THR A 7 -12.72 -10.28 3.50
C THR A 7 -11.66 -9.38 2.88
N SER A 8 -10.92 -8.68 3.72
CA SER A 8 -9.83 -7.79 3.31
C SER A 8 -8.46 -8.33 3.75
N LEU A 9 -7.52 -8.50 2.81
CA LEU A 9 -6.14 -8.89 3.12
C LEU A 9 -5.23 -7.67 3.10
N ILE A 10 -4.45 -7.47 4.17
CA ILE A 10 -3.60 -6.29 4.36
C ILE A 10 -2.17 -6.72 4.65
N THR A 11 -1.23 -6.29 3.83
CA THR A 11 0.20 -6.51 4.08
C THR A 11 0.81 -5.34 4.88
N GLY A 12 1.72 -5.65 5.81
CA GLY A 12 2.30 -4.65 6.71
C GLY A 12 1.29 -4.09 7.72
N ALA A 13 0.40 -4.96 8.24
CA ALA A 13 -0.75 -4.59 9.07
C ALA A 13 -0.42 -4.17 10.51
N THR A 14 0.84 -4.30 10.95
CA THR A 14 1.22 -4.06 12.36
C THR A 14 1.46 -2.59 12.71
N ALA A 15 1.54 -1.69 11.75
CA ALA A 15 1.85 -0.28 12.01
C ALA A 15 1.36 0.66 10.90
N GLY A 16 1.25 1.95 11.24
CA GLY A 16 1.04 3.04 10.29
C GLY A 16 -0.18 2.87 9.40
N ILE A 17 0.00 3.04 8.08
CA ILE A 17 -1.11 3.01 7.10
C ILE A 17 -1.78 1.64 7.06
N GLY A 18 -1.02 0.53 7.13
CA GLY A 18 -1.59 -0.82 7.10
C GLY A 18 -2.43 -1.13 8.33
N HIS A 19 -1.97 -0.74 9.52
CA HIS A 19 -2.74 -0.86 10.76
C HIS A 19 -4.03 -0.02 10.69
N GLU A 20 -3.95 1.20 10.20
CA GLU A 20 -5.13 2.07 10.07
C GLU A 20 -6.15 1.51 9.06
N TYR A 21 -5.70 0.88 7.96
CA TYR A 21 -6.61 0.13 7.09
C TYR A 21 -7.32 -0.99 7.84
N ALA A 22 -6.58 -1.76 8.65
CA ALA A 22 -7.18 -2.84 9.45
C ALA A 22 -8.25 -2.30 10.40
N VAL A 23 -7.99 -1.19 11.09
CA VAL A 23 -8.95 -0.56 12.00
C VAL A 23 -10.20 -0.08 11.26
N GLN A 24 -10.04 0.66 10.15
CA GLN A 24 -11.19 1.23 9.44
C GLN A 24 -12.02 0.17 8.68
N LEU A 25 -11.39 -0.89 8.16
CA LEU A 25 -12.10 -1.99 7.52
C LEU A 25 -12.83 -2.85 8.55
N ALA A 26 -12.19 -3.17 9.69
CA ALA A 26 -12.84 -3.83 10.83
C ALA A 26 -14.06 -3.06 11.34
N ALA A 27 -13.97 -1.73 11.45
CA ALA A 27 -15.08 -0.87 11.85
C ALA A 27 -16.25 -0.86 10.83
N ARG A 28 -16.02 -1.30 9.59
CA ARG A 28 -17.04 -1.50 8.56
C ARG A 28 -17.66 -2.89 8.57
N GLY A 29 -17.12 -3.81 9.40
CA GLY A 29 -17.55 -5.19 9.52
C GLY A 29 -16.85 -6.14 8.54
N ASP A 30 -15.73 -5.74 7.94
CA ASP A 30 -14.93 -6.65 7.11
C ASP A 30 -14.19 -7.65 7.99
N ASP A 31 -14.18 -8.93 7.60
CA ASP A 31 -13.23 -9.91 8.10
C ASP A 31 -11.83 -9.61 7.54
N LEU A 32 -10.78 -9.91 8.31
CA LEU A 32 -9.44 -9.51 7.95
C LEU A 32 -8.48 -10.68 7.85
N VAL A 33 -7.56 -10.60 6.88
CA VAL A 33 -6.33 -11.40 6.83
C VAL A 33 -5.16 -10.43 7.00
N LEU A 34 -4.49 -10.49 8.15
CA LEU A 34 -3.38 -9.59 8.47
C LEU A 34 -2.04 -10.28 8.18
N VAL A 35 -1.20 -9.62 7.37
CA VAL A 35 0.10 -10.14 6.95
C VAL A 35 1.22 -9.25 7.45
N ALA A 36 2.16 -9.79 8.24
CA ALA A 36 3.41 -9.13 8.63
C ALA A 36 4.44 -10.15 9.13
N ARG A 37 5.67 -9.69 9.41
CA ARG A 37 6.77 -10.54 9.90
C ARG A 37 6.75 -10.76 11.41
N ASP A 38 6.34 -9.75 12.15
CA ASP A 38 6.29 -9.78 13.62
C ASP A 38 5.02 -10.47 14.09
N SER A 39 5.14 -11.76 14.40
CA SER A 39 4.03 -12.62 14.84
C SER A 39 3.36 -12.10 16.12
N ALA A 40 4.16 -11.68 17.11
CA ALA A 40 3.61 -11.24 18.39
C ALA A 40 2.79 -9.95 18.26
N ARG A 41 3.31 -8.97 17.52
CA ARG A 41 2.62 -7.71 17.25
C ARG A 41 1.40 -7.92 16.37
N LEU A 42 1.48 -8.86 15.41
CA LEU A 42 0.37 -9.17 14.51
C LEU A 42 -0.80 -9.81 15.25
N GLU A 43 -0.52 -10.75 16.17
CA GLU A 43 -1.54 -11.38 16.98
C GLU A 43 -2.17 -10.38 17.97
N GLN A 44 -1.37 -9.50 18.57
CA GLN A 44 -1.89 -8.45 19.44
C GLN A 44 -2.90 -7.53 18.71
N VAL A 45 -2.58 -7.13 17.46
CA VAL A 45 -3.49 -6.33 16.61
C VAL A 45 -4.74 -7.13 16.29
N ALA A 46 -4.60 -8.41 15.95
CA ALA A 46 -5.74 -9.27 15.61
C ALA A 46 -6.69 -9.45 16.81
N GLU A 47 -6.16 -9.72 18.00
CA GLU A 47 -6.97 -9.84 19.23
C GLU A 47 -7.73 -8.56 19.55
N GLU A 48 -7.09 -7.39 19.41
CA GLU A 48 -7.72 -6.11 19.64
C GLU A 48 -8.88 -5.89 18.67
N LEU A 49 -8.69 -6.17 17.37
CA LEU A 49 -9.71 -5.99 16.34
C LEU A 49 -10.88 -6.96 16.52
N ARG A 50 -10.63 -8.24 16.80
CA ARG A 50 -11.66 -9.23 17.14
C ARG A 50 -12.53 -8.78 18.31
N ARG A 51 -11.87 -8.33 19.39
CA ARG A 51 -12.55 -7.88 20.60
C ARG A 51 -13.37 -6.61 20.39
N THR A 52 -12.84 -5.66 19.61
CA THR A 52 -13.45 -4.32 19.46
C THR A 52 -14.57 -4.31 18.44
N HIS A 53 -14.45 -5.10 17.36
CA HIS A 53 -15.36 -5.04 16.22
C HIS A 53 -16.19 -6.32 16.00
N GLY A 54 -15.85 -7.44 16.69
CA GLY A 54 -16.60 -8.69 16.58
C GLY A 54 -16.48 -9.38 15.22
N ILE A 55 -15.38 -9.15 14.51
CA ILE A 55 -15.07 -9.72 13.19
C ILE A 55 -14.11 -10.89 13.29
N ASP A 56 -14.03 -11.71 12.24
CA ASP A 56 -12.98 -12.71 12.13
C ASP A 56 -11.67 -12.09 11.63
N VAL A 57 -10.55 -12.49 12.25
CA VAL A 57 -9.22 -12.02 11.84
C VAL A 57 -8.27 -13.22 11.73
N GLU A 58 -7.82 -13.51 10.53
CA GLU A 58 -6.79 -14.50 10.23
C GLU A 58 -5.41 -13.83 10.33
N VAL A 59 -4.48 -14.45 11.05
CA VAL A 59 -3.08 -14.01 11.16
C VAL A 59 -2.21 -14.86 10.25
N LEU A 60 -1.51 -14.23 9.32
CA LEU A 60 -0.62 -14.88 8.36
C LEU A 60 0.79 -14.29 8.47
N VAL A 61 1.65 -14.95 9.24
CA VAL A 61 3.03 -14.49 9.43
C VAL A 61 3.83 -14.78 8.16
N ALA A 62 4.36 -13.72 7.52
CA ALA A 62 5.18 -13.88 6.32
C ALA A 62 6.18 -12.73 6.13
N ASP A 63 7.40 -13.10 5.78
CA ASP A 63 8.38 -12.19 5.17
C ASP A 63 8.18 -12.19 3.65
N LEU A 64 7.83 -11.06 3.08
CA LEU A 64 7.55 -10.94 1.64
C LEU A 64 8.82 -10.97 0.76
N THR A 65 10.00 -10.98 1.38
CA THR A 65 11.28 -11.21 0.67
C THR A 65 11.60 -12.71 0.55
N ASP A 66 11.03 -13.53 1.43
CA ASP A 66 11.15 -14.98 1.37
C ASP A 66 10.13 -15.57 0.39
N ARG A 67 10.60 -16.26 -0.63
CA ARG A 67 9.76 -16.80 -1.71
C ARG A 67 8.76 -17.86 -1.22
N ALA A 68 9.12 -18.67 -0.25
CA ALA A 68 8.22 -19.70 0.29
C ALA A 68 7.11 -19.07 1.15
N GLN A 69 7.47 -18.09 1.98
CA GLN A 69 6.49 -17.37 2.78
C GLN A 69 5.59 -16.48 1.92
N LEU A 70 6.12 -15.80 0.91
CA LEU A 70 5.31 -15.05 -0.07
C LEU A 70 4.30 -15.97 -0.78
N ALA A 71 4.72 -17.18 -1.14
CA ALA A 71 3.84 -18.17 -1.77
C ALA A 71 2.66 -18.60 -0.88
N THR A 72 2.80 -18.57 0.46
CA THR A 72 1.66 -18.84 1.36
C THR A 72 0.61 -17.72 1.28
N VAL A 73 1.03 -16.47 1.16
CA VAL A 73 0.12 -15.33 0.97
C VAL A 73 -0.56 -15.38 -0.41
N GLU A 74 0.18 -15.76 -1.45
CA GLU A 74 -0.38 -15.97 -2.78
C GLU A 74 -1.45 -17.08 -2.78
N ALA A 75 -1.16 -18.20 -2.12
CA ALA A 75 -2.11 -19.30 -1.98
C ALA A 75 -3.38 -18.86 -1.25
N ARG A 76 -3.26 -18.04 -0.19
CA ARG A 76 -4.42 -17.48 0.52
C ARG A 76 -5.27 -16.56 -0.36
N LEU A 77 -4.65 -15.75 -1.21
CA LEU A 77 -5.34 -14.87 -2.17
C LEU A 77 -6.02 -15.65 -3.31
N ALA A 78 -5.44 -16.78 -3.71
CA ALA A 78 -5.96 -17.64 -4.76
C ALA A 78 -7.08 -18.59 -4.27
N ASP A 79 -7.31 -18.69 -2.97
CA ASP A 79 -8.31 -19.57 -2.35
C ASP A 79 -9.73 -19.12 -2.74
N ARG A 80 -10.43 -19.98 -3.50
CA ARG A 80 -11.80 -19.71 -3.99
C ARG A 80 -12.87 -20.03 -2.96
N ASP A 81 -12.57 -20.87 -1.99
CA ASP A 81 -13.51 -21.28 -0.96
C ASP A 81 -13.59 -20.23 0.16
N ARG A 82 -12.50 -19.46 0.34
CA ARG A 82 -12.41 -18.33 1.29
C ARG A 82 -11.97 -17.06 0.54
N PRO A 83 -12.85 -16.48 -0.28
CA PRO A 83 -12.48 -15.41 -1.18
C PRO A 83 -12.02 -14.15 -0.42
N VAL A 84 -11.00 -13.51 -0.97
CA VAL A 84 -10.56 -12.15 -0.54
C VAL A 84 -11.15 -11.14 -1.51
N ASP A 85 -11.89 -10.16 -0.99
CA ASP A 85 -12.57 -9.15 -1.78
C ASP A 85 -11.76 -7.87 -1.94
N LEU A 86 -10.90 -7.56 -0.97
CA LEU A 86 -9.97 -6.42 -1.03
C LEU A 86 -8.56 -6.85 -0.66
N LEU A 87 -7.61 -6.59 -1.55
CA LEU A 87 -6.18 -6.68 -1.27
C LEU A 87 -5.60 -5.28 -1.04
N VAL A 88 -4.97 -5.05 0.12
CA VAL A 88 -4.20 -3.84 0.40
C VAL A 88 -2.71 -4.19 0.42
N ASN A 89 -2.02 -3.94 -0.71
CA ASN A 89 -0.57 -4.03 -0.81
C ASN A 89 0.07 -2.80 -0.15
N ASN A 90 0.29 -2.88 1.16
CA ASN A 90 0.81 -1.76 1.94
C ASN A 90 2.25 -1.99 2.46
N ALA A 91 2.67 -3.23 2.65
CA ALA A 91 4.02 -3.52 3.14
C ALA A 91 5.09 -2.76 2.34
N GLY A 92 6.04 -2.18 3.05
CA GLY A 92 7.10 -1.42 2.40
C GLY A 92 7.99 -0.68 3.39
N PHE A 93 9.18 -0.39 2.93
CA PHE A 93 10.17 0.43 3.62
C PHE A 93 10.98 1.23 2.60
N GLY A 94 11.74 2.19 3.07
CA GLY A 94 12.68 2.95 2.25
C GLY A 94 14.08 2.85 2.84
N LEU A 95 15.09 3.10 2.03
CA LEU A 95 16.49 3.17 2.45
C LEU A 95 16.87 4.62 2.72
N LYS A 96 17.65 4.83 3.78
CA LYS A 96 18.05 6.17 4.23
C LYS A 96 19.21 6.72 3.41
N GLU A 97 20.20 5.87 3.15
CA GLU A 97 21.44 6.26 2.51
C GLU A 97 21.26 6.52 1.00
N ARG A 98 22.27 7.05 0.34
CA ARG A 98 22.27 7.21 -1.11
C ARG A 98 22.50 5.86 -1.78
N PHE A 99 22.11 5.73 -3.02
CA PHE A 99 22.16 4.48 -3.79
C PHE A 99 23.52 3.77 -3.72
N LEU A 100 24.62 4.48 -3.85
CA LEU A 100 25.97 3.90 -3.80
C LEU A 100 26.49 3.66 -2.37
N ASP A 101 25.81 4.21 -1.36
CA ASP A 101 26.16 4.03 0.04
C ASP A 101 25.39 2.83 0.66
N ASN A 102 24.37 2.33 -0.03
CA ASN A 102 23.65 1.10 0.29
C ASN A 102 24.36 -0.10 -0.33
N THR A 103 24.19 -1.29 0.26
CA THR A 103 24.54 -2.53 -0.40
C THR A 103 23.53 -2.85 -1.52
N VAL A 104 23.96 -3.55 -2.55
CA VAL A 104 23.06 -4.01 -3.62
C VAL A 104 21.97 -4.94 -3.07
N ASP A 105 22.28 -5.72 -2.03
CA ASP A 105 21.31 -6.62 -1.39
C ASP A 105 20.19 -5.84 -0.69
N ALA A 106 20.52 -4.74 0.03
CA ALA A 106 19.51 -3.88 0.65
C ALA A 106 18.60 -3.22 -0.39
N GLU A 107 19.14 -2.74 -1.52
CA GLU A 107 18.36 -2.20 -2.64
C GLU A 107 17.46 -3.27 -3.26
N THR A 108 17.97 -4.50 -3.41
CA THR A 108 17.23 -5.64 -3.94
C THR A 108 16.09 -6.04 -2.99
N GLU A 109 16.37 -6.16 -1.68
CA GLU A 109 15.35 -6.45 -0.67
C GLU A 109 14.21 -5.42 -0.71
N MET A 110 14.55 -4.14 -0.83
CA MET A 110 13.54 -3.09 -0.98
C MET A 110 12.68 -3.30 -2.24
N LEU A 111 13.27 -3.66 -3.38
CA LEU A 111 12.54 -3.95 -4.63
C LEU A 111 11.69 -5.21 -4.52
N GLU A 112 12.16 -6.25 -3.81
CA GLU A 112 11.38 -7.46 -3.56
C GLU A 112 10.07 -7.14 -2.84
N VAL A 113 10.08 -6.26 -1.84
CA VAL A 113 8.88 -5.87 -1.11
C VAL A 113 8.03 -4.87 -1.91
N LEU A 114 8.65 -3.82 -2.51
CA LEU A 114 7.90 -2.72 -3.12
C LEU A 114 7.37 -3.02 -4.52
N VAL A 115 7.97 -3.96 -5.23
CA VAL A 115 7.65 -4.28 -6.63
C VAL A 115 7.27 -5.74 -6.79
N THR A 116 8.16 -6.67 -6.46
CA THR A 116 7.94 -8.09 -6.71
C THR A 116 6.77 -8.64 -5.91
N ALA A 117 6.68 -8.33 -4.62
CA ALA A 117 5.54 -8.76 -3.79
C ALA A 117 4.23 -8.14 -4.30
N VAL A 118 4.21 -6.85 -4.64
CA VAL A 118 3.01 -6.18 -5.21
C VAL A 118 2.56 -6.88 -6.50
N LEU A 119 3.49 -7.18 -7.41
CA LEU A 119 3.19 -7.90 -8.66
C LEU A 119 2.57 -9.27 -8.38
N ARG A 120 3.23 -10.07 -7.55
CA ARG A 120 2.85 -11.46 -7.29
C ARG A 120 1.52 -11.58 -6.54
N LEU A 121 1.33 -10.77 -5.49
CA LEU A 121 0.08 -10.76 -4.73
C LEU A 121 -1.08 -10.22 -5.57
N SER A 122 -0.85 -9.17 -6.38
CA SER A 122 -1.88 -8.69 -7.30
C SER A 122 -2.24 -9.75 -8.35
N HIS A 123 -1.26 -10.50 -8.87
CA HIS A 123 -1.51 -11.57 -9.83
C HIS A 123 -2.36 -12.69 -9.20
N ALA A 124 -2.04 -13.10 -7.96
CA ALA A 124 -2.80 -14.13 -7.25
C ALA A 124 -4.24 -13.70 -6.94
N ALA A 125 -4.47 -12.41 -6.65
CA ALA A 125 -5.79 -11.88 -6.33
C ALA A 125 -6.66 -11.63 -7.58
N LEU A 126 -6.07 -11.12 -8.67
CA LEU A 126 -6.81 -10.67 -9.85
C LEU A 126 -7.57 -11.81 -10.56
N GLY A 127 -7.01 -13.02 -10.62
CA GLY A 127 -7.66 -14.17 -11.24
C GLY A 127 -9.01 -14.47 -10.61
N PRO A 128 -9.05 -14.86 -9.31
CA PRO A 128 -10.29 -15.13 -8.60
C PRO A 128 -11.28 -13.95 -8.57
N MET A 129 -10.79 -12.71 -8.38
CA MET A 129 -11.65 -11.52 -8.40
C MET A 129 -12.32 -11.30 -9.75
N ALA A 130 -11.58 -11.45 -10.84
CA ALA A 130 -12.11 -11.28 -12.19
C ALA A 130 -13.06 -12.41 -12.61
N GLU A 131 -12.86 -13.63 -12.11
CA GLU A 131 -13.78 -14.74 -12.30
C GLU A 131 -15.13 -14.51 -11.58
N ARG A 132 -15.09 -13.94 -10.36
CA ARG A 132 -16.30 -13.59 -9.60
C ARG A 132 -17.02 -12.34 -10.12
N GLY A 133 -16.32 -11.51 -10.94
CA GLY A 133 -16.85 -10.23 -11.42
C GLY A 133 -16.88 -9.12 -10.38
N HIS A 134 -16.20 -9.29 -9.24
CA HIS A 134 -16.04 -8.27 -8.20
C HIS A 134 -14.77 -8.46 -7.39
N GLY A 135 -14.31 -7.38 -6.78
CA GLY A 135 -13.14 -7.33 -5.93
C GLY A 135 -12.35 -6.05 -6.14
N GLY A 136 -11.24 -5.94 -5.41
CA GLY A 136 -10.39 -4.78 -5.57
C GLY A 136 -9.02 -4.89 -4.98
N ILE A 137 -8.14 -4.01 -5.47
CA ILE A 137 -6.75 -3.90 -5.03
C ILE A 137 -6.42 -2.44 -4.77
N ILE A 138 -5.88 -2.15 -3.60
CA ILE A 138 -5.26 -0.87 -3.26
C ILE A 138 -3.75 -1.11 -3.14
N ASN A 139 -2.97 -0.50 -4.03
CA ASN A 139 -1.51 -0.52 -3.97
C ASN A 139 -1.01 0.77 -3.32
N VAL A 140 -0.39 0.66 -2.14
CA VAL A 140 0.18 1.82 -1.46
C VAL A 140 1.49 2.22 -2.13
N SER A 141 1.39 3.28 -2.94
CA SER A 141 2.50 3.94 -3.62
C SER A 141 3.06 5.10 -2.76
N SER A 142 3.38 6.22 -3.37
CA SER A 142 3.85 7.45 -2.70
C SER A 142 3.80 8.63 -3.68
N VAL A 143 3.72 9.86 -3.16
CA VAL A 143 4.00 11.06 -3.97
C VAL A 143 5.44 11.10 -4.48
N ALA A 144 6.36 10.35 -3.86
CA ALA A 144 7.74 10.18 -4.34
C ALA A 144 7.80 9.58 -5.76
N ALA A 145 6.77 8.83 -6.17
CA ALA A 145 6.62 8.30 -7.53
C ALA A 145 6.65 9.39 -8.61
N PHE A 146 6.22 10.60 -8.28
CA PHE A 146 6.18 11.73 -9.20
C PHE A 146 7.49 12.54 -9.23
N LEU A 147 8.42 12.25 -8.30
CA LEU A 147 9.63 13.05 -8.06
C LEU A 147 10.88 12.31 -8.57
N ARG A 148 11.02 11.58 -9.50
CA ARG A 148 12.24 10.95 -10.08
C ARG A 148 13.48 10.94 -9.14
N ARG A 149 13.30 10.49 -7.89
CA ARG A 149 14.31 10.53 -6.82
C ARG A 149 14.59 9.15 -6.27
N GLY A 150 15.78 8.61 -6.59
CA GLY A 150 16.28 7.35 -6.06
C GLY A 150 15.45 6.13 -6.46
N THR A 151 15.90 4.97 -6.01
CA THR A 151 15.29 3.67 -6.31
C THR A 151 13.92 3.50 -5.69
N TYR A 152 13.69 4.02 -4.48
CA TYR A 152 12.36 4.05 -3.86
C TYR A 152 11.32 4.77 -4.74
N GLY A 153 11.67 5.96 -5.26
CA GLY A 153 10.79 6.72 -6.16
C GLY A 153 10.52 5.96 -7.46
N ALA A 154 11.53 5.29 -8.01
CA ALA A 154 11.41 4.46 -9.20
C ALA A 154 10.49 3.26 -8.96
N ALA A 155 10.66 2.55 -7.83
CA ALA A 155 9.77 1.45 -7.44
C ALA A 155 8.31 1.91 -7.29
N LYS A 156 8.08 3.05 -6.63
CA LYS A 156 6.73 3.60 -6.47
C LYS A 156 6.14 4.14 -7.78
N ALA A 157 6.97 4.60 -8.72
CA ALA A 157 6.54 4.94 -10.08
C ALA A 157 6.09 3.69 -10.86
N TRP A 158 6.80 2.57 -10.70
CA TRP A 158 6.36 1.28 -11.22
C TRP A 158 4.99 0.88 -10.67
N VAL A 159 4.78 0.99 -9.34
CA VAL A 159 3.49 0.69 -8.69
C VAL A 159 2.37 1.55 -9.27
N ASN A 160 2.62 2.85 -9.53
CA ASN A 160 1.63 3.72 -10.15
C ASN A 160 1.26 3.26 -11.55
N SER A 161 2.27 3.00 -12.40
CA SER A 161 2.06 2.56 -13.80
C SER A 161 1.33 1.22 -13.86
N PHE A 162 1.75 0.25 -13.03
CA PHE A 162 1.09 -1.04 -12.91
C PHE A 162 -0.37 -0.91 -12.48
N SER A 163 -0.65 -0.10 -11.45
CA SER A 163 -2.00 0.08 -10.93
C SER A 163 -2.93 0.75 -11.93
N GLU A 164 -2.43 1.74 -12.68
CA GLU A 164 -3.19 2.42 -13.71
C GLU A 164 -3.53 1.48 -14.88
N TRP A 165 -2.55 0.72 -15.36
CA TRP A 165 -2.78 -0.32 -16.35
C TRP A 165 -3.81 -1.34 -15.87
N ALA A 166 -3.63 -1.90 -14.67
CA ALA A 166 -4.54 -2.90 -14.13
C ALA A 166 -5.96 -2.33 -13.89
N HIS A 167 -6.08 -1.05 -13.50
CA HIS A 167 -7.37 -0.38 -13.40
C HIS A 167 -8.12 -0.37 -14.73
N LEU A 168 -7.45 -0.03 -15.82
CA LEU A 168 -8.07 0.01 -17.14
C LEU A 168 -8.42 -1.39 -17.65
N GLU A 169 -7.52 -2.36 -17.47
CA GLU A 169 -7.65 -3.73 -17.96
C GLU A 169 -8.78 -4.49 -17.27
N TYR A 170 -8.87 -4.41 -15.92
CA TYR A 170 -9.78 -5.24 -15.14
C TYR A 170 -11.10 -4.56 -14.76
N LYS A 171 -11.28 -3.27 -15.07
CA LYS A 171 -12.51 -2.53 -14.77
C LYS A 171 -13.75 -3.17 -15.40
N SER A 172 -13.66 -3.60 -16.65
CA SER A 172 -14.77 -4.27 -17.38
C SER A 172 -15.09 -5.65 -16.79
N ARG A 173 -14.17 -6.23 -16.01
CA ARG A 173 -14.34 -7.49 -15.30
C ARG A 173 -14.78 -7.30 -13.85
N GLY A 174 -15.24 -6.10 -13.48
CA GLY A 174 -15.76 -5.78 -12.16
C GLY A 174 -14.71 -5.59 -11.06
N VAL A 175 -13.40 -5.58 -11.39
CA VAL A 175 -12.32 -5.41 -10.41
C VAL A 175 -11.82 -3.98 -10.39
N LYS A 176 -11.74 -3.40 -9.20
CA LYS A 176 -11.19 -2.04 -8.99
C LYS A 176 -9.72 -2.14 -8.58
N VAL A 177 -8.85 -1.43 -9.29
CA VAL A 177 -7.44 -1.31 -8.88
C VAL A 177 -7.10 0.16 -8.71
N MET A 178 -6.48 0.52 -7.58
CA MET A 178 -6.16 1.91 -7.26
C MET A 178 -4.75 2.03 -6.68
N ALA A 179 -3.99 3.04 -7.11
CA ALA A 179 -2.78 3.48 -6.45
C ALA A 179 -3.12 4.54 -5.39
N LEU A 180 -2.82 4.28 -4.12
CA LEU A 180 -2.78 5.29 -3.09
C LEU A 180 -1.39 5.95 -3.10
N CYS A 181 -1.33 7.27 -3.24
CA CYS A 181 -0.09 8.03 -3.23
C CYS A 181 -0.03 8.93 -1.99
N PRO A 182 0.38 8.41 -0.82
CA PRO A 182 0.56 9.20 0.38
C PRO A 182 1.65 10.26 0.20
N GLY A 183 1.41 11.44 0.80
CA GLY A 183 2.47 12.39 1.13
C GLY A 183 3.11 12.07 2.48
N PHE A 184 3.71 13.07 3.11
CA PHE A 184 4.19 12.91 4.48
C PHE A 184 3.01 12.60 5.40
N THR A 185 3.07 11.43 6.04
CA THR A 185 2.01 10.91 6.91
C THR A 185 2.61 10.60 8.27
N LYS A 186 1.94 10.96 9.34
CA LYS A 186 2.38 10.73 10.73
C LYS A 186 2.32 9.24 11.06
N THR A 187 3.39 8.50 10.74
CA THR A 187 3.52 7.06 10.97
C THR A 187 4.93 6.69 11.42
N GLU A 188 5.12 5.49 11.94
CA GLU A 188 6.44 4.94 12.28
C GLU A 188 7.39 4.83 11.06
N PHE A 189 6.88 4.87 9.83
CA PHE A 189 7.70 4.83 8.62
C PHE A 189 8.75 5.94 8.60
N HIS A 190 8.36 7.17 8.94
CA HIS A 190 9.26 8.31 8.96
C HIS A 190 10.25 8.26 10.12
N GLU A 191 9.86 7.67 11.26
CA GLU A 191 10.75 7.41 12.40
C GLU A 191 11.85 6.41 12.02
N ARG A 192 11.49 5.31 11.35
CA ARG A 192 12.44 4.33 10.83
C ARG A 192 13.40 4.93 9.80
N MET A 193 12.93 5.89 9.02
CA MET A 193 13.76 6.67 8.07
C MET A 193 14.55 7.80 8.76
N GLN A 194 14.41 7.98 10.09
CA GLN A 194 15.00 9.08 10.87
C GLN A 194 14.66 10.48 10.32
N VAL A 195 13.53 10.60 9.63
CA VAL A 195 12.99 11.89 9.21
C VAL A 195 12.23 12.50 10.39
N ARG A 196 12.65 13.69 10.84
CA ARG A 196 11.94 14.39 11.94
C ARG A 196 10.49 14.61 11.56
N ARG A 197 9.57 14.18 12.42
CA ARG A 197 8.16 14.54 12.30
C ARG A 197 8.04 16.06 12.35
N GLY A 198 7.32 16.64 11.42
CA GLY A 198 6.95 18.05 11.41
C GLY A 198 5.48 18.22 11.72
N ASP A 199 5.10 19.32 12.35
CA ASP A 199 3.70 19.69 12.65
C ASP A 199 3.11 20.61 11.56
N GLY A 200 3.77 20.71 10.41
CA GLY A 200 3.36 21.61 9.34
C GLY A 200 2.24 21.04 8.45
N LEU A 201 1.63 21.92 7.65
CA LEU A 201 0.56 21.62 6.67
C LEU A 201 0.88 20.48 5.68
N MET A 202 2.15 20.07 5.59
CA MET A 202 2.59 18.96 4.74
C MET A 202 2.36 17.58 5.39
N TRP A 203 2.06 17.50 6.69
CA TRP A 203 1.87 16.24 7.38
C TRP A 203 0.39 15.90 7.49
N LEU A 204 0.01 14.71 7.00
CA LEU A 204 -1.35 14.20 7.08
C LEU A 204 -1.49 13.25 8.27
N ASP A 205 -2.65 13.28 8.89
CA ASP A 205 -3.05 12.27 9.84
C ASP A 205 -3.41 10.97 9.11
N VAL A 206 -3.03 9.84 9.69
CA VAL A 206 -3.17 8.53 9.03
C VAL A 206 -4.62 8.11 8.86
N ASP A 207 -5.49 8.46 9.82
CA ASP A 207 -6.93 8.20 9.76
C ASP A 207 -7.60 8.94 8.58
N PHE A 208 -7.29 10.23 8.42
CA PHE A 208 -7.75 11.01 7.27
C PHE A 208 -7.28 10.42 5.96
N LEU A 209 -6.00 10.02 5.89
CA LEU A 209 -5.41 9.44 4.67
C LEU A 209 -6.16 8.18 4.25
N VAL A 210 -6.35 7.23 5.18
CA VAL A 210 -6.98 5.95 4.90
C VAL A 210 -8.47 6.13 4.58
N ARG A 211 -9.21 6.91 5.37
CA ARG A 211 -10.60 7.22 5.09
C ARG A 211 -10.79 7.79 3.69
N LYS A 212 -9.92 8.75 3.31
CA LYS A 212 -9.96 9.36 1.97
C LYS A 212 -9.62 8.38 0.87
N SER A 213 -8.68 7.47 1.13
CA SER A 213 -8.34 6.38 0.22
C SER A 213 -9.53 5.46 -0.03
N LEU A 214 -10.19 5.00 1.02
CA LEU A 214 -11.37 4.13 0.92
C LEU A 214 -12.53 4.81 0.16
N GLU A 215 -12.81 6.09 0.44
CA GLU A 215 -13.78 6.87 -0.33
C GLU A 215 -13.45 6.97 -1.83
N ASP A 216 -12.17 7.19 -2.16
CA ASP A 216 -11.74 7.29 -3.55
C ASP A 216 -11.79 5.93 -4.27
N PHE A 217 -11.49 4.84 -3.54
CA PHE A 217 -11.60 3.48 -4.02
C PHE A 217 -13.06 3.08 -4.31
N GLU A 218 -13.99 3.39 -3.41
CA GLU A 218 -15.42 3.16 -3.61
C GLU A 218 -15.94 3.86 -4.87
N LYS A 219 -15.47 5.09 -5.13
CA LYS A 219 -15.77 5.86 -6.34
C LYS A 219 -15.12 5.32 -7.61
N GLY A 220 -14.34 4.24 -7.52
CA GLY A 220 -13.68 3.62 -8.66
C GLY A 220 -12.57 4.48 -9.27
N ARG A 221 -11.83 5.25 -8.47
CA ARG A 221 -10.72 6.06 -8.94
C ARG A 221 -9.46 5.21 -9.15
N ALA A 222 -8.71 5.47 -10.21
CA ALA A 222 -7.40 4.84 -10.43
C ALA A 222 -6.32 5.33 -9.46
N TYR A 223 -6.48 6.57 -8.95
CA TYR A 223 -5.55 7.20 -8.01
C TYR A 223 -6.27 7.83 -6.84
N SER A 224 -5.72 7.65 -5.64
CA SER A 224 -6.02 8.47 -4.47
C SER A 224 -4.77 9.24 -4.05
N ILE A 225 -4.88 10.58 -4.00
CA ILE A 225 -3.82 11.48 -3.56
C ILE A 225 -4.42 12.40 -2.49
N PRO A 226 -4.47 11.95 -1.23
CA PRO A 226 -5.02 12.75 -0.15
C PRO A 226 -4.20 14.01 0.10
N GLY A 227 -4.90 15.13 0.36
CA GLY A 227 -4.30 16.45 0.55
C GLY A 227 -4.18 17.26 -0.75
N ALA A 228 -4.70 18.50 -0.72
CA ALA A 228 -4.70 19.39 -1.88
C ALA A 228 -3.28 19.75 -2.33
N GLN A 229 -2.35 19.92 -1.36
CA GLN A 229 -0.93 20.21 -1.59
C GLN A 229 -0.26 19.13 -2.43
N TYR A 230 -0.60 17.86 -2.24
CA TYR A 230 -0.02 16.73 -2.97
C TYR A 230 -0.61 16.55 -4.36
N LYS A 231 -1.89 16.89 -4.54
CA LYS A 231 -2.51 16.98 -5.87
C LYS A 231 -1.83 18.05 -6.72
N ALA A 232 -1.53 19.21 -6.13
CA ALA A 232 -0.78 20.26 -6.80
C ALA A 232 0.62 19.79 -7.22
N ILE A 233 1.35 19.06 -6.37
CA ILE A 233 2.65 18.48 -6.70
C ILE A 233 2.55 17.58 -7.94
N ARG A 234 1.54 16.70 -8.02
CA ARG A 234 1.35 15.82 -9.20
C ARG A 234 1.16 16.63 -10.47
N VAL A 235 0.32 17.67 -10.45
CA VAL A 235 0.07 18.52 -11.63
C VAL A 235 1.34 19.27 -12.03
N LEU A 236 2.04 19.87 -11.06
CA LEU A 236 3.26 20.63 -11.30
C LEU A 236 4.37 19.73 -11.87
N THR A 237 4.58 18.53 -11.29
CA THR A 237 5.63 17.61 -11.75
C THR A 237 5.35 17.04 -13.14
N ALA A 238 4.11 16.94 -13.55
CA ALA A 238 3.74 16.55 -14.91
C ALA A 238 4.04 17.64 -15.95
N ALA A 239 4.00 18.91 -15.54
CA ALA A 239 4.21 20.07 -16.42
C ALA A 239 5.67 20.58 -16.43
N ILE A 240 6.49 20.21 -15.46
CA ILE A 240 7.86 20.73 -15.31
C ILE A 240 8.85 19.93 -16.19
N PRO A 241 9.66 20.60 -17.03
CA PRO A 241 10.71 19.94 -17.80
C PRO A 241 11.72 19.23 -16.89
N ASN A 242 12.25 18.07 -17.34
CA ASN A 242 13.18 17.24 -16.58
C ASN A 242 14.39 17.97 -16.00
N ARG A 243 14.88 19.01 -16.70
CA ARG A 243 16.02 19.83 -16.25
C ARG A 243 15.74 20.59 -14.95
N VAL A 244 14.50 21.04 -14.74
CA VAL A 244 14.10 21.75 -13.53
C VAL A 244 13.88 20.78 -12.37
N LEU A 245 13.33 19.58 -12.63
CA LEU A 245 13.19 18.54 -11.62
C LEU A 245 14.54 18.05 -11.06
N GLN A 246 15.62 18.09 -11.89
CA GLN A 246 16.98 17.75 -11.41
C GLN A 246 17.48 18.72 -10.33
N MET A 247 17.11 19.99 -10.40
CA MET A 247 17.50 21.00 -9.39
C MET A 247 16.86 20.73 -8.02
N THR A 248 15.72 20.00 -7.97
CA THR A 248 15.06 19.64 -6.71
C THR A 248 15.65 18.37 -6.05
N GLN A 249 16.57 17.68 -6.70
CA GLN A 249 17.17 16.45 -6.16
C GLN A 249 18.02 16.69 -4.91
N SER A 250 18.53 17.90 -4.73
CA SER A 250 19.33 18.30 -3.56
C SER A 250 18.47 18.80 -2.38
N MET A 251 17.22 19.15 -2.59
CA MET A 251 16.33 19.67 -1.54
C MET A 251 15.80 18.53 -0.66
N GLY A 252 16.19 18.52 0.61
CA GLY A 252 15.68 17.58 1.61
C GLY A 252 16.58 16.39 1.92
N ARG A 253 17.87 16.44 1.55
CA ARG A 253 18.94 15.55 1.99
C ARG A 253 20.01 16.37 2.71
N ARG A 254 19.72 16.83 3.92
CA ARG A 254 20.70 17.28 4.92
C ARG A 254 20.36 16.64 6.25
#